data_bc55af1254ae9de6709a3bac58054b04
#
_entry.id   bc55af1254ae9de6709a3bac58054b04
#
_cell.length_a   1.000
_cell.length_b   1.000
_cell.length_c   1.000
_cell.angle_alpha   90.00
_cell.angle_beta   90.00
_cell.angle_gamma   90.00
#
_symmetry.space_group_name_H-M   'P 1'
#
loop_
_entity.id
_entity.type
_entity.pdbx_description
1 polymer ?
#
loop_
_entity_poly.entity_id
_entity_poly.type
_entity_poly.pdbx_seq_one_letter_code
_entity_poly.pdbx_strand_id
1 'polypeptide(L)'
;FCKVHSYARLIAQMENVDYKTLFIIETAALTHDIGIHTCEEKYGECGGRLQEKEGPALAKELLERLGFETDISERVQYLIAHHHTYSNIDGIDYQILVEADFLVNMYEDGVSKDAVLKAYNNIFKTEYGKYICKDMFLID
;
A
#
# COMPACT_ATOMS: atom_id res chain seq x y z
N PHE A 1 -8.14 -1.14 -6.21
CA PHE A 1 -6.83 -0.89 -6.83
C PHE A 1 -6.64 0.58 -7.19
N CYS A 2 -7.52 1.14 -8.00
CA CYS A 2 -7.36 2.51 -8.50
C CYS A 2 -7.37 3.56 -7.41
N LYS A 3 -8.15 3.38 -6.35
CA LYS A 3 -8.21 4.33 -5.23
C LYS A 3 -6.89 4.37 -4.46
N VAL A 4 -6.35 3.21 -4.13
CA VAL A 4 -5.05 3.14 -3.44
C VAL A 4 -3.96 3.75 -4.30
N HIS A 5 -3.94 3.44 -5.59
CA HIS A 5 -2.99 4.03 -6.54
C HIS A 5 -3.11 5.56 -6.57
N SER A 6 -4.34 6.09 -6.64
CA SER A 6 -4.56 7.53 -6.71
C SER A 6 -4.03 8.25 -5.46
N TYR A 7 -4.31 7.73 -4.27
CA TYR A 7 -3.82 8.33 -3.03
C TYR A 7 -2.32 8.17 -2.87
N ALA A 8 -1.78 6.99 -3.20
CA ALA A 8 -0.34 6.75 -3.13
C ALA A 8 0.42 7.71 -4.05
N ARG A 9 -0.05 7.87 -5.27
CA ARG A 9 0.54 8.81 -6.23
C ARG A 9 0.47 10.26 -5.73
N LEU A 10 -0.69 10.67 -5.22
CA LEU A 10 -0.87 12.01 -4.70
C LEU A 10 0.09 12.30 -3.55
N ILE A 11 0.15 11.42 -2.57
CA ILE A 11 1.05 11.58 -1.43
C ILE A 11 2.51 11.61 -1.91
N ALA A 12 2.90 10.69 -2.78
CA ALA A 12 4.26 10.61 -3.30
C ALA A 12 4.67 11.90 -4.03
N GLN A 13 3.79 12.46 -4.86
CA GLN A 13 4.05 13.70 -5.56
C GLN A 13 4.17 14.89 -4.60
N MET A 14 3.31 14.96 -3.61
CA MET A 14 3.33 16.02 -2.61
C MET A 14 4.55 15.92 -1.69
N GLU A 15 5.04 14.70 -1.43
CA GLU A 15 6.25 14.46 -0.65
C GLU A 15 7.54 14.59 -1.49
N ASN A 16 7.42 14.92 -2.78
CA ASN A 16 8.56 15.13 -3.68
C ASN A 16 9.51 13.94 -3.80
N VAL A 17 8.98 12.72 -3.87
CA VAL A 17 9.82 11.55 -4.12
C VAL A 17 10.40 11.59 -5.54
N ASP A 18 11.54 10.92 -5.77
CA ASP A 18 12.12 10.84 -7.10
C ASP A 18 11.30 9.94 -8.04
N TYR A 19 11.62 9.97 -9.33
CA TYR A 19 10.86 9.22 -10.34
C TYR A 19 10.90 7.72 -10.12
N LYS A 20 12.04 7.18 -9.73
CA LYS A 20 12.16 5.74 -9.48
C LYS A 20 11.29 5.31 -8.31
N THR A 21 11.33 6.08 -7.21
CA THR A 21 10.51 5.84 -6.05
C THR A 21 9.01 5.95 -6.39
N LEU A 22 8.63 6.98 -7.14
CA LEU A 22 7.25 7.15 -7.60
C LEU A 22 6.79 5.95 -8.43
N PHE A 23 7.63 5.49 -9.35
CA PHE A 23 7.33 4.34 -10.21
C PHE A 23 7.11 3.06 -9.38
N ILE A 24 7.97 2.83 -8.40
CA ILE A 24 7.83 1.71 -7.47
C ILE A 24 6.52 1.80 -6.69
N ILE A 25 6.22 2.99 -6.14
CA ILE A 25 4.99 3.22 -5.37
C ILE A 25 3.75 2.94 -6.22
N GLU A 26 3.71 3.51 -7.43
CA GLU A 26 2.56 3.33 -8.33
C GLU A 26 2.39 1.86 -8.72
N THR A 27 3.48 1.19 -9.04
CA THR A 27 3.46 -0.23 -9.41
C THR A 27 2.99 -1.09 -8.24
N ALA A 28 3.52 -0.85 -7.05
CA ALA A 28 3.11 -1.57 -5.84
C ALA A 28 1.63 -1.31 -5.52
N ALA A 29 1.18 -0.06 -5.63
CA ALA A 29 -0.21 0.28 -5.36
C ALA A 29 -1.18 -0.44 -6.30
N LEU A 30 -0.81 -0.61 -7.57
CA LEU A 30 -1.63 -1.32 -8.55
C LEU A 30 -1.62 -2.84 -8.37
N THR A 31 -0.59 -3.38 -7.73
CA THR A 31 -0.39 -4.83 -7.66
C THR A 31 -0.45 -5.41 -6.24
N HIS A 32 -0.55 -4.57 -5.21
CA HIS A 32 -0.43 -5.06 -3.83
C HIS A 32 -1.47 -6.12 -3.45
N ASP A 33 -2.66 -6.07 -4.02
CA ASP A 33 -3.74 -7.02 -3.76
C ASP A 33 -3.79 -8.17 -4.77
N ILE A 34 -2.75 -8.35 -5.58
CA ILE A 34 -2.72 -9.37 -6.64
C ILE A 34 -2.95 -10.79 -6.11
N GLY A 35 -2.64 -11.03 -4.84
CA GLY A 35 -2.78 -12.33 -4.21
C GLY A 35 -4.19 -12.70 -3.75
N ILE A 36 -5.14 -11.75 -3.75
CA ILE A 36 -6.46 -11.97 -3.16
C ILE A 36 -7.18 -13.17 -3.79
N HIS A 37 -7.27 -13.19 -5.10
CA HIS A 37 -7.97 -14.26 -5.82
C HIS A 37 -7.35 -15.64 -5.54
N THR A 38 -6.03 -15.72 -5.59
CA THR A 38 -5.29 -16.96 -5.30
C THR A 38 -5.52 -17.41 -3.86
N CYS A 39 -5.52 -16.49 -2.91
CA CYS A 39 -5.81 -16.80 -1.51
C CYS A 39 -7.20 -17.38 -1.34
N GLU A 40 -8.20 -16.77 -1.96
CA GLU A 40 -9.57 -17.23 -1.89
C GLU A 40 -9.73 -18.64 -2.48
N GLU A 41 -9.08 -18.92 -3.60
CA GLU A 41 -9.09 -20.23 -4.23
C GLU A 41 -8.41 -21.29 -3.38
N LYS A 42 -7.24 -20.99 -2.81
CA LYS A 42 -6.44 -21.95 -2.04
C LYS A 42 -6.94 -22.17 -0.62
N TYR A 43 -7.39 -21.11 0.04
CA TYR A 43 -7.65 -21.14 1.48
C TYR A 43 -9.10 -20.84 1.84
N GLY A 44 -9.93 -20.42 0.89
CA GLY A 44 -11.29 -19.99 1.14
C GLY A 44 -11.40 -18.64 1.86
N GLU A 45 -10.26 -17.96 2.09
CA GLU A 45 -10.21 -16.66 2.73
C GLU A 45 -8.98 -15.89 2.26
N CYS A 46 -8.92 -14.60 2.53
CA CYS A 46 -7.78 -13.78 2.16
C CYS A 46 -7.48 -12.70 3.21
N GLY A 47 -6.86 -13.09 4.31
CA GLY A 47 -6.33 -12.16 5.30
C GLY A 47 -4.99 -11.57 4.86
N GLY A 48 -4.52 -10.54 5.59
CA GLY A 48 -3.29 -9.84 5.26
C GLY A 48 -2.07 -10.75 5.14
N ARG A 49 -1.92 -11.73 6.03
CA ARG A 49 -0.78 -12.66 6.00
C ARG A 49 -0.78 -13.53 4.76
N LEU A 50 -1.94 -13.98 4.31
CA LEU A 50 -2.06 -14.80 3.10
C LEU A 50 -1.74 -13.98 1.86
N GLN A 51 -2.17 -12.72 1.82
CA GLN A 51 -1.83 -11.79 0.75
C GLN A 51 -0.32 -11.56 0.68
N GLU A 52 0.32 -11.33 1.82
CA GLU A 52 1.78 -11.16 1.91
C GLU A 52 2.53 -12.40 1.46
N LYS A 53 1.97 -13.58 1.68
CA LYS A 53 2.58 -14.85 1.29
C LYS A 53 2.42 -15.13 -0.21
N GLU A 54 1.22 -14.96 -0.74
CA GLU A 54 0.92 -15.35 -2.13
C GLU A 54 1.18 -14.25 -3.16
N GLY A 55 1.09 -13.00 -2.76
CA GLY A 55 1.21 -11.86 -3.67
C GLY A 55 2.56 -11.70 -4.35
N PRO A 56 3.69 -11.80 -3.63
CA PRO A 56 5.01 -11.51 -4.22
C PRO A 56 5.37 -12.35 -5.43
N ALA A 57 5.11 -13.66 -5.41
CA ALA A 57 5.43 -14.53 -6.53
C ALA A 57 4.58 -14.20 -7.77
N LEU A 58 3.33 -13.87 -7.57
CA LEU A 58 2.43 -13.46 -8.66
C LEU A 58 2.87 -12.13 -9.26
N ALA A 59 3.27 -11.19 -8.43
CA ALA A 59 3.80 -9.91 -8.88
C ALA A 59 5.10 -10.10 -9.65
N LYS A 60 6.00 -10.96 -9.15
CA LYS A 60 7.25 -11.27 -9.84
C LYS A 60 7.00 -11.77 -11.26
N GLU A 61 6.11 -12.75 -11.41
CA GLU A 61 5.78 -13.31 -12.71
C GLU A 61 5.24 -12.25 -13.65
N LEU A 62 4.30 -11.43 -13.18
CA LEU A 62 3.71 -10.37 -13.97
C LEU A 62 4.74 -9.32 -14.41
N LEU A 63 5.55 -8.85 -13.47
CA LEU A 63 6.53 -7.78 -13.74
C LEU A 63 7.66 -8.26 -14.63
N GLU A 64 8.12 -9.50 -14.49
CA GLU A 64 9.10 -10.09 -15.39
C GLU A 64 8.55 -10.21 -16.81
N ARG A 65 7.31 -10.66 -16.96
CA ARG A 65 6.64 -10.77 -18.23
C ARG A 65 6.52 -9.41 -18.93
N LEU A 66 6.29 -8.35 -18.17
CA LEU A 66 6.16 -6.99 -18.69
C LEU A 66 7.51 -6.29 -18.91
N GLY A 67 8.61 -6.94 -18.56
CA GLY A 67 9.94 -6.40 -18.81
C GLY A 67 10.44 -5.37 -17.79
N PHE A 68 9.90 -5.38 -16.57
CA PHE A 68 10.36 -4.49 -15.51
C PHE A 68 11.80 -4.83 -15.09
N GLU A 69 12.57 -3.79 -14.73
CA GLU A 69 13.92 -3.98 -14.22
C GLU A 69 13.89 -4.81 -12.92
N THR A 70 14.91 -5.63 -12.72
CA THR A 70 14.98 -6.59 -11.62
C THR A 70 14.90 -5.90 -10.26
N ASP A 71 15.63 -4.80 -10.07
CA ASP A 71 15.65 -4.09 -8.79
C ASP A 71 14.27 -3.48 -8.45
N ILE A 72 13.57 -2.98 -9.45
CA ILE A 72 12.21 -2.45 -9.28
C ILE A 72 11.26 -3.59 -8.93
N SER A 73 11.31 -4.69 -9.68
CA SER A 73 10.49 -5.87 -9.41
C SER A 73 10.72 -6.42 -8.01
N GLU A 74 11.97 -6.52 -7.58
CA GLU A 74 12.30 -7.01 -6.24
C GLU A 74 11.77 -6.09 -5.13
N ARG A 75 11.88 -4.78 -5.31
CA ARG A 75 11.33 -3.83 -4.32
C ARG A 75 9.82 -3.89 -4.26
N VAL A 76 9.14 -3.98 -5.39
CA VAL A 76 7.68 -4.14 -5.45
C VAL A 76 7.25 -5.42 -4.73
N GLN A 77 7.95 -6.53 -4.97
CA GLN A 77 7.68 -7.79 -4.29
C GLN A 77 7.83 -7.65 -2.77
N TYR A 78 8.89 -6.97 -2.32
CA TYR A 78 9.12 -6.70 -0.91
C TYR A 78 7.96 -5.90 -0.31
N LEU A 79 7.51 -4.85 -0.98
CA LEU A 79 6.39 -4.03 -0.52
C LEU A 79 5.11 -4.87 -0.40
N ILE A 80 4.83 -5.71 -1.38
CA ILE A 80 3.66 -6.60 -1.35
C ILE A 80 3.78 -7.60 -0.19
N ALA A 81 4.98 -8.14 0.03
CA ALA A 81 5.22 -9.09 1.12
C ALA A 81 5.04 -8.48 2.51
N HIS A 82 5.02 -7.15 2.62
CA HIS A 82 5.00 -6.47 3.91
C HIS A 82 3.88 -5.43 4.06
N HIS A 83 3.00 -5.28 3.07
CA HIS A 83 2.02 -4.17 3.09
C HIS A 83 0.97 -4.25 4.21
N HIS A 84 0.82 -5.39 4.86
CA HIS A 84 0.00 -5.53 6.06
C HIS A 84 0.84 -5.64 7.33
N THR A 85 2.14 -5.38 7.25
CA THR A 85 3.08 -5.38 8.38
C THR A 85 3.48 -3.93 8.66
N TYR A 86 3.15 -3.44 9.84
CA TYR A 86 3.26 -2.00 10.16
C TYR A 86 4.39 -1.68 11.11
N SER A 87 5.34 -2.59 11.26
CA SER A 87 6.58 -2.39 12.02
C SER A 87 7.78 -2.45 11.09
N ASN A 88 8.85 -1.74 11.47
CA ASN A 88 10.10 -1.72 10.68
C ASN A 88 9.91 -1.28 9.23
N ILE A 89 9.08 -0.25 9.04
CA ILE A 89 8.88 0.33 7.71
C ILE A 89 10.16 1.05 7.30
N ASP A 90 10.83 0.52 6.28
CA ASP A 90 12.20 0.87 5.92
C ASP A 90 12.36 1.81 4.73
N GLY A 91 11.35 2.53 4.36
CA GLY A 91 11.45 3.47 3.24
C GLY A 91 10.17 4.24 3.02
N ILE A 92 10.30 5.38 2.35
CA ILE A 92 9.16 6.24 2.04
C ILE A 92 8.15 5.55 1.12
N ASP A 93 8.62 4.69 0.23
CA ASP A 93 7.74 3.92 -0.66
C ASP A 93 6.83 2.99 0.13
N TYR A 94 7.36 2.26 1.08
CA TYR A 94 6.62 1.39 1.99
C TYR A 94 5.64 2.22 2.82
N GLN A 95 6.12 3.30 3.42
CA GLN A 95 5.29 4.17 4.27
C GLN A 95 4.09 4.73 3.50
N ILE A 96 4.32 5.23 2.29
CA ILE A 96 3.25 5.82 1.46
C ILE A 96 2.23 4.75 1.04
N LEU A 97 2.69 3.58 0.66
CA LEU A 97 1.78 2.48 0.30
C LEU A 97 0.86 2.12 1.46
N VAL A 98 1.42 1.98 2.66
CA VAL A 98 0.67 1.67 3.88
C VAL A 98 -0.36 2.76 4.17
N GLU A 99 0.04 4.03 4.10
CA GLU A 99 -0.87 5.16 4.38
C GLU A 99 -2.01 5.21 3.37
N ALA A 100 -1.72 5.04 2.09
CA ALA A 100 -2.74 5.04 1.04
C ALA A 100 -3.74 3.89 1.22
N ASP A 101 -3.24 2.70 1.55
CA ASP A 101 -4.08 1.54 1.80
C ASP A 101 -4.99 1.77 3.01
N PHE A 102 -4.46 2.35 4.09
CA PHE A 102 -5.25 2.71 5.27
C PHE A 102 -6.37 3.72 4.94
N LEU A 103 -6.06 4.76 4.15
CA LEU A 103 -7.07 5.77 3.77
C LEU A 103 -8.26 5.11 3.07
N VAL A 104 -7.99 4.24 2.11
CA VAL A 104 -9.04 3.58 1.34
C VAL A 104 -9.83 2.60 2.21
N ASN A 105 -9.14 1.76 2.97
CA ASN A 105 -9.79 0.74 3.78
C ASN A 105 -10.62 1.34 4.92
N MET A 106 -10.12 2.37 5.59
CA MET A 106 -10.87 3.05 6.65
C MET A 106 -12.15 3.68 6.10
N TYR A 107 -12.07 4.26 4.92
CA TYR A 107 -13.25 4.86 4.28
C TYR A 107 -14.27 3.80 3.88
N GLU A 108 -13.81 2.75 3.20
CA GLU A 108 -14.70 1.69 2.70
C GLU A 108 -15.35 0.88 3.82
N ASP A 109 -14.61 0.65 4.90
CA ASP A 109 -15.10 -0.10 6.06
C ASP A 109 -15.95 0.75 7.01
N GLY A 110 -15.99 2.06 6.81
CA GLY A 110 -16.77 2.97 7.65
C GLY A 110 -16.36 2.93 9.11
N VAL A 111 -15.05 2.89 9.38
CA VAL A 111 -14.55 2.77 10.76
C VAL A 111 -14.89 4.01 11.59
N SER A 112 -14.91 3.84 12.92
CA SER A 112 -15.21 4.91 13.86
C SER A 112 -14.12 5.99 13.84
N LYS A 113 -14.47 7.21 14.33
CA LYS A 113 -13.50 8.29 14.49
C LYS A 113 -12.35 7.88 15.41
N ASP A 114 -12.64 7.12 16.47
CA ASP A 114 -11.60 6.63 17.39
C ASP A 114 -10.60 5.73 16.66
N ALA A 115 -11.08 4.85 15.78
CA ALA A 115 -10.21 3.99 14.98
C ALA A 115 -9.37 4.82 14.01
N VAL A 116 -9.94 5.84 13.39
CA VAL A 116 -9.20 6.76 12.50
C VAL A 116 -8.11 7.50 13.27
N LEU A 117 -8.44 8.04 14.44
CA LEU A 117 -7.46 8.74 15.29
C LEU A 117 -6.31 7.82 15.70
N LYS A 118 -6.62 6.58 16.05
CA LYS A 118 -5.62 5.59 16.42
C LYS A 118 -4.67 5.31 15.24
N ALA A 119 -5.22 5.12 14.05
CA ALA A 119 -4.41 4.93 12.84
C ALA A 119 -3.58 6.18 12.54
N TYR A 120 -4.18 7.36 12.62
CA TYR A 120 -3.50 8.62 12.41
C TYR A 120 -2.26 8.75 13.31
N ASN A 121 -2.43 8.45 14.59
CA ASN A 121 -1.34 8.60 15.56
C ASN A 121 -0.27 7.51 15.44
N ASN A 122 -0.64 6.29 15.05
CA ASN A 122 0.27 5.13 15.08
C ASN A 122 0.85 4.75 13.72
N ILE A 123 0.13 5.03 12.63
CA ILE A 123 0.50 4.59 11.28
C ILE A 123 0.99 5.73 10.41
N PHE A 124 0.28 6.86 10.40
CA PHE A 124 0.59 7.96 9.49
C PHE A 124 1.84 8.71 9.93
N LYS A 125 2.79 8.90 9.01
CA LYS A 125 4.08 9.56 9.24
C LYS A 125 4.34 10.68 8.24
N THR A 126 3.88 10.57 6.98
CA THR A 126 4.11 11.61 5.99
C THR A 126 3.24 12.82 6.29
N GLU A 127 3.75 14.01 5.97
CA GLU A 127 3.02 15.27 6.18
C GLU A 127 1.70 15.28 5.40
N TYR A 128 1.77 14.91 4.13
CA TYR A 128 0.59 14.98 3.26
C TYR A 128 -0.38 13.81 3.48
N GLY A 129 0.11 12.64 3.85
CA GLY A 129 -0.75 11.54 4.27
C GLY A 129 -1.56 11.91 5.50
N LYS A 130 -0.95 12.55 6.47
CA LYS A 130 -1.63 13.09 7.65
C LYS A 130 -2.66 14.15 7.29
N TYR A 131 -2.29 15.07 6.41
CA TYR A 131 -3.20 16.12 5.95
C TYR A 131 -4.45 15.53 5.30
N ILE A 132 -4.26 14.59 4.38
CA ILE A 132 -5.37 13.94 3.68
C ILE A 132 -6.25 13.17 4.66
N CYS A 133 -5.66 12.46 5.62
CA CYS A 133 -6.40 11.73 6.63
C CYS A 133 -7.29 12.65 7.46
N LYS A 134 -6.74 13.77 7.92
CA LYS A 134 -7.52 14.77 8.67
C LYS A 134 -8.68 15.31 7.85
N ASP A 135 -8.42 15.65 6.61
CA ASP A 135 -9.44 16.24 5.73
C ASP A 135 -10.53 15.23 5.38
N MET A 136 -10.17 14.00 5.01
CA MET A 136 -11.12 12.98 4.64
C MET A 136 -12.05 12.57 5.77
N PHE A 137 -11.51 12.44 6.97
CA PHE A 137 -12.26 11.90 8.12
C PHE A 137 -12.69 12.96 9.11
N LEU A 138 -12.46 14.23 8.80
CA LEU A 138 -12.88 15.38 9.60
C LEU A 138 -12.41 15.26 11.07
N ILE A 139 -11.16 14.92 11.24
CA ILE A 139 -10.50 14.88 12.55
C ILE A 139 -9.59 16.10 12.72
N ASP A 140 -9.39 16.54 13.96
CA ASP A 140 -8.56 17.71 14.27
C ASP A 140 -7.11 17.36 14.49
#